data_f8ba03d6adc34a1c4d026c3f48a52ce5
#
_entry.id   f8ba03d6adc34a1c4d026c3f48a52ce5
#
_cell.length_a   1.000
_cell.length_b   1.000
_cell.length_c   1.000
_cell.angle_alpha   90.00
_cell.angle_beta   90.00
_cell.angle_gamma   90.00
#
_symmetry.space_group_name_H-M   'P 1'
#
loop_
_entity.id
_entity.type
_entity.pdbx_description
1 polymer ?
#
loop_
_entity_poly.entity_id
_entity_poly.type
_entity_poly.pdbx_seq_one_letter_code
_entity_poly.pdbx_strand_id
1 'polypeptide(L)'
;LLTVEEHLEFIRRAYKVEDEAYTQQLLERLELWDKKDKLGKELSKGMQQKLSICCALCHKPRVAIFDEPLVGLDPHAIKELKAIFRELKQSGCSVLISTHMIDSVEDYWDVANIMIGGRFAATRYNDGTEGQDLEELFFQITEGKAPEGGESL
;
A
#
# COMPACT_ATOMS: atom_id res chain seq x y z
N LEU A 1 17.99 19.04 5.87
CA LEU A 1 16.63 18.84 5.36
C LEU A 1 16.74 18.59 3.87
N LEU A 2 16.22 17.45 3.40
CA LEU A 2 16.35 17.03 2.00
C LEU A 2 15.12 17.49 1.20
N THR A 3 15.33 17.76 -0.09
CA THR A 3 14.24 17.92 -1.07
C THR A 3 13.62 16.56 -1.40
N VAL A 4 12.50 16.56 -2.13
CA VAL A 4 11.86 15.32 -2.63
C VAL A 4 12.86 14.49 -3.45
N GLU A 5 13.58 15.13 -4.38
CA GLU A 5 14.57 14.48 -5.23
C GLU A 5 15.74 13.90 -4.41
N GLU A 6 16.28 14.68 -3.48
CA GLU A 6 17.39 14.25 -2.61
C GLU A 6 17.00 13.06 -1.70
N HIS A 7 15.73 12.99 -1.22
CA HIS A 7 15.26 11.80 -0.48
C HIS A 7 15.35 10.54 -1.33
N LEU A 8 14.88 10.60 -2.56
CA LEU A 8 14.88 9.45 -3.46
C LEU A 8 16.29 9.09 -3.92
N GLU A 9 17.12 10.10 -4.21
CA GLU A 9 18.53 9.87 -4.54
C GLU A 9 19.26 9.20 -3.38
N PHE A 10 19.04 9.65 -2.14
CA PHE A 10 19.62 9.02 -0.95
C PHE A 10 19.25 7.54 -0.85
N ILE A 11 17.97 7.19 -1.02
CA ILE A 11 17.50 5.80 -0.98
C ILE A 11 18.11 5.00 -2.13
N ARG A 12 18.08 5.50 -3.37
CA ARG A 12 18.66 4.81 -4.54
C ARG A 12 20.14 4.52 -4.32
N ARG A 13 20.90 5.49 -3.82
CA ARG A 13 22.33 5.31 -3.52
C ARG A 13 22.56 4.27 -2.43
N ALA A 14 21.75 4.28 -1.36
CA ALA A 14 21.84 3.31 -0.27
C ALA A 14 21.60 1.86 -0.76
N TYR A 15 20.64 1.69 -1.69
CA TYR A 15 20.34 0.38 -2.28
C TYR A 15 21.11 0.09 -3.57
N LYS A 16 22.03 0.98 -4.01
CA LYS A 16 22.84 0.85 -5.23
C LYS A 16 22.00 0.67 -6.50
N VAL A 17 20.89 1.41 -6.59
CA VAL A 17 19.99 1.40 -7.75
C VAL A 17 20.30 2.60 -8.63
N GLU A 18 20.63 2.35 -9.89
CA GLU A 18 20.94 3.37 -10.90
C GLU A 18 19.74 3.81 -11.74
N ASP A 19 18.58 3.12 -11.60
CA ASP A 19 17.38 3.37 -12.40
C ASP A 19 16.65 4.65 -11.94
N GLU A 20 17.04 5.78 -12.54
CA GLU A 20 16.38 7.07 -12.31
C GLU A 20 15.03 7.17 -13.00
N ALA A 21 14.87 6.52 -14.15
CA ALA A 21 13.65 6.59 -14.93
C ALA A 21 12.43 6.05 -14.17
N TYR A 22 12.59 4.95 -13.44
CA TYR A 22 11.53 4.40 -12.62
C TYR A 22 11.17 5.33 -11.45
N THR A 23 12.16 5.96 -10.84
CA THR A 23 11.94 6.95 -9.77
C THR A 23 11.16 8.16 -10.26
N GLN A 24 11.53 8.69 -11.44
CA GLN A 24 10.79 9.79 -12.08
C GLN A 24 9.34 9.37 -12.38
N GLN A 25 9.14 8.18 -12.95
CA GLN A 25 7.81 7.64 -13.24
C GLN A 25 6.92 7.57 -11.98
N LEU A 26 7.47 7.13 -10.85
CA LEU A 26 6.74 7.10 -9.58
C LEU A 26 6.32 8.51 -9.13
N LEU A 27 7.23 9.50 -9.22
CA LEU A 27 6.93 10.88 -8.88
C LEU A 27 5.87 11.50 -9.80
N GLU A 28 5.91 11.21 -11.10
CA GLU A 28 4.92 11.68 -12.07
C GLU A 28 3.54 11.08 -11.77
N ARG A 29 3.45 9.77 -11.56
CA ARG A 29 2.20 9.07 -11.25
C ARG A 29 1.54 9.55 -9.95
N LEU A 30 2.34 9.87 -8.95
CA LEU A 30 1.86 10.38 -7.65
C LEU A 30 1.83 11.91 -7.58
N GLU A 31 2.00 12.62 -8.72
CA GLU A 31 1.91 14.07 -8.85
C GLU A 31 2.88 14.83 -7.94
N LEU A 32 4.10 14.30 -7.79
CA LEU A 32 5.17 14.92 -7.01
C LEU A 32 6.31 15.47 -7.87
N TRP A 33 6.33 15.20 -9.18
CA TRP A 33 7.44 15.59 -10.04
C TRP A 33 7.68 17.12 -10.07
N ASP A 34 6.62 17.90 -10.16
CA ASP A 34 6.67 19.37 -10.11
C ASP A 34 7.01 19.94 -8.72
N LYS A 35 7.14 19.09 -7.73
CA LYS A 35 7.52 19.43 -6.35
C LYS A 35 8.89 18.86 -5.96
N LYS A 36 9.65 18.29 -6.91
CA LYS A 36 10.91 17.58 -6.66
C LYS A 36 11.95 18.43 -5.91
N ASP A 37 11.96 19.74 -6.15
CA ASP A 37 12.88 20.70 -5.52
C ASP A 37 12.40 21.23 -4.16
N LYS A 38 11.17 20.88 -3.73
CA LYS A 38 10.66 21.28 -2.41
C LYS A 38 11.24 20.44 -1.30
N LEU A 39 11.48 21.07 -0.14
CA LEU A 39 11.87 20.36 1.06
C LEU A 39 10.73 19.48 1.58
N GLY A 40 11.04 18.32 2.12
CA GLY A 40 10.03 17.39 2.67
C GLY A 40 9.11 18.04 3.70
N LYS A 41 9.59 18.99 4.50
CA LYS A 41 8.78 19.73 5.49
C LYS A 41 7.77 20.72 4.87
N GLU A 42 7.94 21.09 3.59
CA GLU A 42 7.04 22.01 2.87
C GLU A 42 5.90 21.28 2.18
N LEU A 43 5.92 19.96 2.21
CA LEU A 43 4.89 19.11 1.65
C LEU A 43 3.67 19.01 2.60
N SER A 44 2.47 18.94 2.04
CA SER A 44 1.28 18.55 2.77
C SER A 44 1.41 17.10 3.30
N LYS A 45 0.58 16.70 4.27
CA LYS A 45 0.58 15.33 4.82
C LYS A 45 0.38 14.28 3.71
N GLY A 46 -0.56 14.49 2.78
CA GLY A 46 -0.78 13.60 1.66
C GLY A 46 0.42 13.53 0.71
N MET A 47 1.10 14.66 0.44
CA MET A 47 2.33 14.67 -0.36
C MET A 47 3.49 13.97 0.35
N GLN A 48 3.61 14.11 1.67
CA GLN A 48 4.60 13.37 2.47
C GLN A 48 4.34 11.86 2.41
N GLN A 49 3.07 11.44 2.47
CA GLN A 49 2.67 10.06 2.29
C GLN A 49 3.06 9.53 0.89
N LYS A 50 2.73 10.29 -0.16
CA LYS A 50 3.14 9.97 -1.54
C LYS A 50 4.67 9.83 -1.66
N LEU A 51 5.44 10.75 -1.07
CA LEU A 51 6.91 10.68 -1.05
C LEU A 51 7.42 9.44 -0.32
N SER A 52 6.84 9.11 0.84
CA SER A 52 7.21 7.90 1.59
C SER A 52 7.01 6.63 0.75
N ILE A 53 5.90 6.55 0.02
CA ILE A 53 5.62 5.45 -0.91
C ILE A 53 6.65 5.40 -2.04
N CYS A 54 6.98 6.54 -2.66
CA CYS A 54 8.04 6.59 -3.68
C CYS A 54 9.38 6.09 -3.12
N CYS A 55 9.76 6.50 -1.91
CA CYS A 55 10.98 6.05 -1.24
C CYS A 55 10.97 4.53 -0.99
N ALA A 56 9.84 3.96 -0.60
CA ALA A 56 9.70 2.53 -0.38
C ALA A 56 9.80 1.70 -1.67
N LEU A 57 9.48 2.29 -2.82
CA LEU A 57 9.37 1.59 -4.10
C LEU A 57 10.51 1.86 -5.08
N CYS A 58 11.21 3.00 -4.98
CA CYS A 58 12.21 3.42 -5.97
C CYS A 58 13.37 2.43 -6.15
N HIS A 59 13.60 1.55 -5.18
CA HIS A 59 14.62 0.51 -5.24
C HIS A 59 14.09 -0.87 -5.68
N LYS A 60 12.83 -0.96 -6.18
CA LYS A 60 12.18 -2.17 -6.68
C LYS A 60 12.28 -3.35 -5.68
N PRO A 61 11.70 -3.23 -4.49
CA PRO A 61 11.81 -4.24 -3.44
C PRO A 61 11.15 -5.56 -3.86
N ARG A 62 11.64 -6.68 -3.32
CA ARG A 62 10.96 -7.98 -3.44
C ARG A 62 9.82 -8.15 -2.44
N VAL A 63 9.85 -7.39 -1.36
CA VAL A 63 8.82 -7.35 -0.32
C VAL A 63 8.58 -5.88 0.02
N ALA A 64 7.33 -5.45 0.00
CA ALA A 64 6.91 -4.11 0.40
C ALA A 64 5.85 -4.21 1.50
N ILE A 65 6.03 -3.44 2.57
CA ILE A 65 5.10 -3.40 3.72
C ILE A 65 4.59 -1.97 3.85
N PHE A 66 3.28 -1.83 3.86
CA PHE A 66 2.60 -0.54 3.96
C PHE A 66 1.64 -0.55 5.15
N ASP A 67 1.74 0.49 5.97
CA ASP A 67 0.82 0.74 7.08
C ASP A 67 -0.05 1.95 6.72
N GLU A 68 -1.38 1.72 6.60
CA GLU A 68 -2.39 2.71 6.23
C GLU A 68 -2.01 3.57 5.00
N PRO A 69 -1.57 2.98 3.86
CA PRO A 69 -0.97 3.74 2.76
C PRO A 69 -1.93 4.69 2.05
N LEU A 70 -3.24 4.48 2.16
CA LEU A 70 -4.27 5.25 1.46
C LEU A 70 -4.81 6.43 2.28
N VAL A 71 -4.53 6.46 3.58
CA VAL A 71 -5.01 7.52 4.48
C VAL A 71 -4.44 8.88 4.10
N GLY A 72 -5.32 9.86 3.94
CA GLY A 72 -4.95 11.24 3.62
C GLY A 72 -4.58 11.49 2.16
N LEU A 73 -4.77 10.51 1.29
CA LEU A 73 -4.61 10.65 -0.16
C LEU A 73 -5.92 11.12 -0.82
N ASP A 74 -5.77 11.87 -1.90
CA ASP A 74 -6.88 12.22 -2.78
C ASP A 74 -7.34 11.01 -3.64
N PRO A 75 -8.55 11.02 -4.21
CA PRO A 75 -9.08 9.90 -4.98
C PRO A 75 -8.23 9.50 -6.20
N HIS A 76 -7.55 10.45 -6.84
CA HIS A 76 -6.66 10.17 -7.97
C HIS A 76 -5.43 9.40 -7.51
N ALA A 77 -4.80 9.84 -6.43
CA ALA A 77 -3.65 9.16 -5.83
C ALA A 77 -4.00 7.75 -5.32
N ILE A 78 -5.20 7.57 -4.74
CA ILE A 78 -5.69 6.24 -4.33
C ILE A 78 -5.79 5.32 -5.54
N LYS A 79 -6.37 5.77 -6.64
CA LYS A 79 -6.50 5.00 -7.89
C LYS A 79 -5.13 4.59 -8.43
N GLU A 80 -4.19 5.53 -8.49
CA GLU A 80 -2.83 5.26 -8.96
C GLU A 80 -2.08 4.30 -8.04
N LEU A 81 -2.22 4.45 -6.73
CA LEU A 81 -1.56 3.56 -5.78
C LEU A 81 -2.11 2.12 -5.86
N LYS A 82 -3.43 1.96 -6.04
CA LYS A 82 -4.03 0.65 -6.32
C LYS A 82 -3.46 0.02 -7.60
N ALA A 83 -3.23 0.79 -8.66
CA ALA A 83 -2.58 0.31 -9.89
C ALA A 83 -1.13 -0.11 -9.61
N ILE A 84 -0.37 0.68 -8.86
CA ILE A 84 1.01 0.36 -8.46
C ILE A 84 1.05 -0.95 -7.66
N PHE A 85 0.14 -1.19 -6.73
CA PHE A 85 0.09 -2.45 -5.97
C PHE A 85 -0.16 -3.66 -6.86
N ARG A 86 -1.06 -3.56 -7.85
CA ARG A 86 -1.29 -4.63 -8.84
C ARG A 86 -0.03 -4.90 -9.68
N GLU A 87 0.65 -3.87 -10.12
CA GLU A 87 1.90 -3.98 -10.89
C GLU A 87 3.02 -4.63 -10.06
N LEU A 88 3.16 -4.25 -8.79
CA LEU A 88 4.11 -4.87 -7.86
C LEU A 88 3.84 -6.37 -7.73
N LYS A 89 2.58 -6.76 -7.49
CA LYS A 89 2.16 -8.16 -7.43
C LYS A 89 2.51 -8.90 -8.73
N GLN A 90 2.17 -8.33 -9.90
CA GLN A 90 2.47 -8.92 -11.20
C GLN A 90 3.97 -9.06 -11.47
N SER A 91 4.79 -8.17 -10.92
CA SER A 91 6.26 -8.26 -11.01
C SER A 91 6.89 -9.26 -10.01
N GLY A 92 6.08 -9.93 -9.19
CA GLY A 92 6.53 -10.89 -8.18
C GLY A 92 6.96 -10.28 -6.85
N CYS A 93 6.63 -9.01 -6.60
CA CYS A 93 6.80 -8.40 -5.28
C CYS A 93 5.70 -8.90 -4.33
N SER A 94 6.09 -9.35 -3.14
CA SER A 94 5.14 -9.62 -2.05
C SER A 94 4.75 -8.31 -1.38
N VAL A 95 3.44 -8.00 -1.36
CA VAL A 95 2.93 -6.75 -0.79
C VAL A 95 2.09 -7.07 0.45
N LEU A 96 2.45 -6.49 1.59
CA LEU A 96 1.65 -6.54 2.82
C LEU A 96 1.09 -5.14 3.09
N ILE A 97 -0.23 -5.06 3.26
CA ILE A 97 -0.93 -3.80 3.56
C ILE A 97 -1.72 -3.97 4.83
N SER A 98 -1.48 -3.13 5.84
CA SER A 98 -2.40 -2.95 6.96
C SER A 98 -3.33 -1.78 6.66
N THR A 99 -4.64 -1.96 6.84
CA THR A 99 -5.62 -0.88 6.65
C THR A 99 -6.92 -1.18 7.41
N HIS A 100 -7.61 -0.13 7.81
CA HIS A 100 -8.99 -0.19 8.27
C HIS A 100 -10.01 0.16 7.16
N MET A 101 -9.52 0.53 5.96
CA MET A 101 -10.33 0.86 4.78
C MET A 101 -10.53 -0.40 3.93
N ILE A 102 -11.43 -1.29 4.34
CA ILE A 102 -11.61 -2.62 3.75
C ILE A 102 -11.97 -2.53 2.26
N ASP A 103 -12.93 -1.66 1.89
CA ASP A 103 -13.35 -1.41 0.50
C ASP A 103 -12.18 -1.06 -0.43
N SER A 104 -11.12 -0.50 0.16
CA SER A 104 -9.98 -0.05 -0.63
C SER A 104 -9.12 -1.19 -1.15
N VAL A 105 -9.21 -2.38 -0.59
CA VAL A 105 -8.37 -3.55 -0.91
C VAL A 105 -9.13 -4.71 -1.55
N GLU A 106 -10.46 -4.66 -1.64
CA GLU A 106 -11.31 -5.75 -2.13
C GLU A 106 -10.94 -6.29 -3.51
N ASP A 107 -10.42 -5.44 -4.40
CA ASP A 107 -10.14 -5.81 -5.78
C ASP A 107 -8.81 -6.54 -6.01
N TYR A 108 -7.90 -6.64 -5.01
CA TYR A 108 -6.52 -7.10 -5.29
C TYR A 108 -5.83 -7.88 -4.17
N TRP A 109 -6.58 -8.35 -3.18
CA TRP A 109 -6.02 -9.18 -2.11
C TRP A 109 -5.91 -10.66 -2.53
N ASP A 110 -4.94 -11.37 -1.95
CA ASP A 110 -4.79 -12.82 -2.06
C ASP A 110 -5.13 -13.50 -0.73
N VAL A 111 -4.65 -12.90 0.36
CA VAL A 111 -4.89 -13.36 1.72
C VAL A 111 -5.26 -12.15 2.57
N ALA A 112 -6.38 -12.24 3.26
CA ALA A 112 -6.80 -11.25 4.23
C ALA A 112 -6.77 -11.82 5.64
N ASN A 113 -6.13 -11.08 6.55
CA ASN A 113 -6.09 -11.41 7.97
C ASN A 113 -6.82 -10.33 8.76
N ILE A 114 -7.89 -10.70 9.44
CA ILE A 114 -8.61 -9.77 10.33
C ILE A 114 -7.97 -9.85 11.72
N MET A 115 -7.55 -8.67 12.22
CA MET A 115 -6.89 -8.55 13.51
C MET A 115 -7.79 -7.80 14.50
N ILE A 116 -8.02 -8.39 15.68
CA ILE A 116 -8.79 -7.80 16.78
C ILE A 116 -8.00 -7.96 18.06
N GLY A 117 -7.84 -6.86 18.81
CA GLY A 117 -7.13 -6.89 20.09
C GLY A 117 -5.69 -7.43 19.99
N GLY A 118 -5.01 -7.19 18.86
CA GLY A 118 -3.63 -7.65 18.63
C GLY A 118 -3.50 -9.14 18.28
N ARG A 119 -4.59 -9.81 17.94
CA ARG A 119 -4.62 -11.22 17.53
C ARG A 119 -5.33 -11.38 16.20
N PHE A 120 -4.91 -12.36 15.40
CA PHE A 120 -5.65 -12.76 14.20
C PHE A 120 -6.96 -13.45 14.62
N ALA A 121 -8.08 -12.83 14.27
CA ALA A 121 -9.42 -13.35 14.53
C ALA A 121 -9.91 -14.23 13.37
N ALA A 122 -9.48 -13.95 12.14
CA ALA A 122 -9.77 -14.78 10.98
C ALA A 122 -8.70 -14.59 9.89
N THR A 123 -8.55 -15.61 9.06
CA THR A 123 -7.75 -15.58 7.81
C THR A 123 -8.66 -16.05 6.68
N ARG A 124 -8.60 -15.33 5.54
CA ARG A 124 -9.30 -15.69 4.31
C ARG A 124 -8.31 -15.73 3.16
N TYR A 125 -8.50 -16.67 2.27
CA TYR A 125 -7.78 -16.82 1.01
C TYR A 125 -8.72 -16.48 -0.13
N ASN A 126 -8.29 -15.61 -1.05
CA ASN A 126 -9.05 -15.28 -2.24
C ASN A 126 -8.87 -16.41 -3.27
N ASP A 127 -9.88 -17.23 -3.45
CA ASP A 127 -9.90 -18.32 -4.45
C ASP A 127 -10.57 -17.91 -5.77
N GLY A 128 -10.95 -16.63 -5.89
CA GLY A 128 -11.62 -16.08 -7.07
C GLY A 128 -13.12 -16.38 -7.16
N THR A 129 -13.73 -16.94 -6.11
CA THR A 129 -15.19 -17.09 -6.06
C THR A 129 -15.87 -15.75 -5.82
N GLU A 130 -16.97 -15.48 -6.55
CA GLU A 130 -17.78 -14.28 -6.34
C GLU A 130 -18.43 -14.32 -4.94
N GLY A 131 -18.47 -13.17 -4.26
CA GLY A 131 -19.15 -13.02 -2.97
C GLY A 131 -18.23 -13.16 -1.75
N GLN A 132 -16.93 -13.10 -1.92
CA GLN A 132 -15.98 -13.00 -0.79
C GLN A 132 -15.87 -11.54 -0.31
N ASP A 133 -16.91 -11.07 0.35
CA ASP A 133 -16.97 -9.71 0.91
C ASP A 133 -16.17 -9.65 2.22
N LEU A 134 -15.04 -8.96 2.20
CA LEU A 134 -14.20 -8.75 3.37
C LEU A 134 -14.88 -7.87 4.42
N GLU A 135 -15.71 -6.93 3.98
CA GLU A 135 -16.44 -6.04 4.87
C GLU A 135 -17.50 -6.81 5.64
N GLU A 136 -18.26 -7.66 4.96
CA GLU A 136 -19.23 -8.55 5.61
C GLU A 136 -18.56 -9.47 6.63
N LEU A 137 -17.42 -10.08 6.26
CA LEU A 137 -16.63 -10.92 7.17
C LEU A 137 -16.17 -10.16 8.40
N PHE A 138 -15.69 -8.93 8.21
CA PHE A 138 -15.23 -8.08 9.31
C PHE A 138 -16.39 -7.78 10.28
N PHE A 139 -17.57 -7.42 9.80
CA PHE A 139 -18.74 -7.15 10.64
C PHE A 139 -19.23 -8.41 11.35
N GLN A 140 -19.28 -9.56 10.70
CA GLN A 140 -19.64 -10.83 11.34
C GLN A 140 -18.76 -11.13 12.54
N ILE A 141 -17.44 -10.93 12.41
CA ILE A 141 -16.47 -11.20 13.46
C ILE A 141 -16.56 -10.15 14.59
N THR A 142 -16.71 -8.86 14.24
CA THR A 142 -16.75 -7.78 15.23
C THR A 142 -18.06 -7.71 15.99
N GLU A 143 -19.18 -8.10 15.39
CA GLU A 143 -20.51 -8.16 16.01
C GLU A 143 -20.81 -9.47 16.74
N GLY A 144 -19.87 -10.40 16.79
CA GLY A 144 -20.01 -11.69 17.48
C GLY A 144 -20.91 -12.69 16.76
N LYS A 145 -21.23 -12.47 15.48
CA LYS A 145 -21.85 -13.47 14.61
C LYS A 145 -20.72 -14.37 14.10
N ALA A 146 -20.60 -15.58 14.65
CA ALA A 146 -19.58 -16.52 14.20
C ALA A 146 -19.76 -16.81 12.70
N PRO A 147 -18.68 -16.74 11.89
CA PRO A 147 -18.77 -17.11 10.48
C PRO A 147 -19.12 -18.61 10.36
N GLU A 148 -20.19 -18.93 9.65
CA GLU A 148 -20.48 -20.31 9.28
C GLU A 148 -19.35 -20.79 8.34
N GLY A 149 -18.47 -21.68 8.84
CA GLY A 149 -17.50 -22.41 8.03
C GLY A 149 -16.05 -21.92 8.05
N GLY A 150 -15.46 -21.66 9.21
CA GLY A 150 -14.01 -21.49 9.36
C GLY A 150 -13.39 -22.66 10.11
N GLU A 151 -12.48 -23.40 9.49
CA GLU A 151 -11.65 -24.37 10.20
C GLU A 151 -10.83 -23.64 11.27
N SER A 152 -11.04 -24.03 12.52
CA SER A 152 -10.19 -23.64 13.64
C SER A 152 -8.81 -24.30 13.49
N LEU A 153 -7.75 -23.49 13.49
CA LEU A 153 -6.38 -23.93 13.70
C LEU A 153 -6.18 -24.43 15.15
#